data_7fe7597f20ded258d8e17136f83581a4
#
_entry.id   7fe7597f20ded258d8e17136f83581a4
#
_cell.length_a   1.000
_cell.length_b   1.000
_cell.length_c   1.000
_cell.angle_alpha   90.00
_cell.angle_beta   90.00
_cell.angle_gamma   90.00
#
_symmetry.space_group_name_H-M   'P 1'
#
loop_
_entity.id
_entity.type
_entity.pdbx_description
1 polymer ?
#
loop_
_entity_poly.entity_id
_entity_poly.type
_entity_poly.pdbx_seq_one_letter_code
_entity_poly.pdbx_strand_id
1 'polypeptide(L)'
;MRVIDPNLDGITHINVYSGSRTELGRMLSNFCREEIYTKDGWFMSVEAYWFWLGISPDCKERECMRDLFGYQAKAKGTYLREVYPGEQIEDFQDRIIRAIWYKAQRHTDLFLPEYENGLPEAEGPAAAGPWLPDAGRGNAQPFRRR
;
A
#
# COMPACT_ATOMS: atom_id res chain seq x y z
N MET A 1 23.80 12.30 13.05
CA MET A 1 22.84 11.77 12.05
C MET A 1 23.59 10.80 11.15
N ARG A 2 23.17 9.56 11.10
CA ARG A 2 23.81 8.57 10.24
C ARG A 2 23.36 8.83 8.80
N VAL A 3 24.28 9.20 7.93
CA VAL A 3 23.97 9.34 6.51
C VAL A 3 23.87 7.93 5.92
N ILE A 4 22.72 7.62 5.36
CA ILE A 4 22.49 6.35 4.66
C ILE A 4 22.97 6.52 3.21
N ASP A 5 23.89 5.66 2.78
CA ASP A 5 24.35 5.64 1.38
C ASP A 5 23.34 4.82 0.55
N PRO A 6 22.62 5.45 -0.40
CA PRO A 6 21.62 4.75 -1.22
C PRO A 6 22.20 3.60 -2.06
N ASN A 7 23.52 3.60 -2.30
CA ASN A 7 24.18 2.55 -3.07
C ASN A 7 24.34 1.23 -2.29
N LEU A 8 24.10 1.27 -0.98
CA LEU A 8 24.14 0.11 -0.10
C LEU A 8 22.76 -0.56 0.10
N ASP A 9 21.82 -0.30 -0.81
CA ASP A 9 20.52 -0.98 -0.85
C ASP A 9 20.71 -2.49 -0.97
N GLY A 10 20.09 -3.24 -0.06
CA GLY A 10 20.20 -4.69 0.04
C GLY A 10 21.44 -5.16 0.81
N ILE A 11 22.30 -4.25 1.31
CA ILE A 11 23.50 -4.58 2.09
C ILE A 11 23.35 -4.11 3.54
N THR A 12 23.11 -2.84 3.75
CA THR A 12 22.95 -2.23 5.09
C THR A 12 21.53 -1.82 5.42
N HIS A 13 20.70 -1.70 4.41
CA HIS A 13 19.29 -1.29 4.51
C HIS A 13 18.54 -1.72 3.25
N ILE A 14 17.23 -1.50 3.24
CA ILE A 14 16.37 -1.74 2.09
C ILE A 14 15.71 -0.42 1.71
N ASN A 15 15.92 0.01 0.48
CA ASN A 15 15.20 1.15 -0.09
C ASN A 15 13.82 0.72 -0.58
N VAL A 16 12.78 1.34 -0.04
CA VAL A 16 11.41 1.06 -0.44
C VAL A 16 11.01 1.98 -1.58
N TYR A 17 11.25 1.55 -2.81
CA TYR A 17 10.82 2.23 -4.03
C TYR A 17 10.87 1.29 -5.22
N SER A 18 10.29 1.69 -6.35
CA SER A 18 10.14 0.85 -7.54
C SER A 18 11.45 0.39 -8.19
N GLY A 19 12.53 1.12 -7.97
CA GLY A 19 13.87 0.81 -8.48
C GLY A 19 14.80 0.15 -7.45
N SER A 20 14.29 -0.32 -6.31
CA SER A 20 15.10 -1.00 -5.30
C SER A 20 15.82 -2.21 -5.88
N ARG A 21 17.04 -2.46 -5.42
CA ARG A 21 17.82 -3.66 -5.75
C ARG A 21 17.21 -4.91 -5.15
N THR A 22 16.49 -4.78 -4.04
CA THR A 22 15.85 -5.90 -3.37
C THR A 22 14.44 -6.13 -3.88
N GLU A 23 14.01 -7.39 -3.94
CA GLU A 23 12.62 -7.74 -4.23
C GLU A 23 11.68 -7.13 -3.20
N LEU A 24 12.02 -7.24 -1.92
CA LEU A 24 11.25 -6.68 -0.83
C LEU A 24 11.03 -5.17 -0.98
N GLY A 25 12.10 -4.42 -1.29
CA GLY A 25 12.01 -2.96 -1.49
C GLY A 25 11.09 -2.58 -2.65
N ARG A 26 11.14 -3.33 -3.75
CA ARG A 26 10.23 -3.11 -4.89
C ARG A 26 8.78 -3.46 -4.55
N MET A 27 8.56 -4.53 -3.84
CA MET A 27 7.21 -4.98 -3.46
C MET A 27 6.55 -4.06 -2.43
N LEU A 28 7.32 -3.52 -1.50
CA LEU A 28 6.81 -2.56 -0.51
C LEU A 28 6.60 -1.16 -1.09
N SER A 29 7.13 -0.87 -2.27
CA SER A 29 6.89 0.41 -2.95
C SER A 29 5.40 0.66 -3.17
N ASN A 30 4.95 1.89 -2.94
CA ASN A 30 3.57 2.29 -3.22
C ASN A 30 3.20 2.15 -4.70
N PHE A 31 4.19 2.16 -5.60
CA PHE A 31 4.01 1.97 -7.04
C PHE A 31 3.74 0.52 -7.44
N CYS A 32 4.07 -0.43 -6.59
CA CYS A 32 3.93 -1.84 -6.92
C CYS A 32 2.49 -2.18 -7.26
N ARG A 33 2.31 -2.89 -8.38
CA ARG A 33 1.02 -3.46 -8.75
C ARG A 33 0.71 -4.63 -7.84
N GLU A 34 -0.10 -4.38 -6.85
CA GLU A 34 -0.57 -5.39 -5.92
C GLU A 34 -1.93 -4.98 -5.38
N GLU A 35 -2.90 -5.86 -5.52
CA GLU A 35 -4.24 -5.61 -4.99
C GLU A 35 -4.20 -5.48 -3.48
N ILE A 36 -4.74 -4.38 -2.99
CA ILE A 36 -4.95 -4.14 -1.57
C ILE A 36 -6.43 -4.00 -1.29
N TYR A 37 -6.84 -4.52 -0.15
CA TYR A 37 -8.20 -4.34 0.35
C TYR A 37 -8.21 -3.33 1.49
N THR A 38 -9.09 -2.36 1.37
CA THR A 38 -9.22 -1.27 2.33
C THR A 38 -10.68 -1.11 2.77
N LYS A 39 -10.93 -0.29 3.77
CA LYS A 39 -12.31 0.06 4.15
C LYS A 39 -13.10 0.74 3.02
N ASP A 40 -12.38 1.32 2.05
CA ASP A 40 -12.98 2.00 0.89
C ASP A 40 -13.04 1.07 -0.35
N GLY A 41 -12.70 -0.19 -0.19
CA GLY A 41 -12.71 -1.21 -1.22
C GLY A 41 -11.34 -1.59 -1.76
N TRP A 42 -11.31 -2.19 -2.93
CA TRP A 42 -10.10 -2.68 -3.57
C TRP A 42 -9.40 -1.60 -4.38
N PHE A 43 -8.06 -1.64 -4.34
CA PHE A 43 -7.18 -0.81 -5.16
C PHE A 43 -6.02 -1.66 -5.68
N MET A 44 -5.54 -1.34 -6.87
CA MET A 44 -4.45 -2.06 -7.52
C MET A 44 -3.06 -1.66 -7.00
N SER A 45 -2.97 -0.58 -6.23
CA SER A 45 -1.74 -0.10 -5.60
C SER A 45 -2.04 0.82 -4.41
N VAL A 46 -1.07 0.94 -3.52
CA VAL A 46 -1.13 1.94 -2.43
C VAL A 46 -1.11 3.36 -2.99
N GLU A 47 -0.35 3.61 -4.06
CA GLU A 47 -0.30 4.91 -4.75
C GLU A 47 -1.68 5.35 -5.24
N ALA A 48 -2.43 4.45 -5.87
CA ALA A 48 -3.78 4.73 -6.33
C ALA A 48 -4.72 5.08 -5.17
N TYR A 49 -4.63 4.35 -4.08
CA TYR A 49 -5.44 4.62 -2.89
C TYR A 49 -5.11 5.96 -2.25
N TRP A 50 -3.82 6.28 -2.15
CA TRP A 50 -3.35 7.55 -1.62
C TRP A 50 -3.90 8.75 -2.39
N PHE A 51 -3.87 8.70 -3.72
CA PHE A 51 -4.47 9.74 -4.56
C PHE A 51 -5.99 9.76 -4.46
N TRP A 52 -6.63 8.59 -4.51
CA TRP A 52 -8.09 8.47 -4.41
C TRP A 52 -8.64 9.16 -3.14
N LEU A 53 -7.96 9.02 -2.02
CA LEU A 53 -8.32 9.68 -0.77
C LEU A 53 -8.25 11.21 -0.85
N GLY A 54 -7.38 11.75 -1.68
CA GLY A 54 -7.21 13.20 -1.87
C GLY A 54 -8.05 13.81 -2.99
N ILE A 55 -8.80 13.01 -3.74
CA ILE A 55 -9.68 13.46 -4.82
C ILE A 55 -11.10 13.59 -4.28
N SER A 56 -11.80 14.68 -4.65
CA SER A 56 -13.20 14.91 -4.24
C SER A 56 -14.10 13.74 -4.65
N PRO A 57 -15.02 13.29 -3.78
CA PRO A 57 -16.04 12.30 -4.13
C PRO A 57 -16.95 12.72 -5.30
N ASP A 58 -17.06 14.01 -5.58
CA ASP A 58 -17.85 14.55 -6.69
C ASP A 58 -17.17 14.33 -8.05
N CYS A 59 -15.90 13.99 -8.06
CA CYS A 59 -15.16 13.65 -9.28
C CYS A 59 -15.62 12.30 -9.83
N LYS A 60 -16.27 12.30 -10.99
CA LYS A 60 -16.78 11.07 -11.64
C LYS A 60 -15.65 10.12 -12.05
N GLU A 61 -14.46 10.65 -12.32
CA GLU A 61 -13.30 9.85 -12.71
C GLU A 61 -12.52 9.28 -11.51
N ARG A 62 -12.88 9.65 -10.28
CA ARG A 62 -12.19 9.19 -9.07
C ARG A 62 -12.09 7.66 -9.00
N GLU A 63 -13.15 6.96 -9.39
CA GLU A 63 -13.19 5.49 -9.36
C GLU A 63 -12.23 4.83 -10.34
N CYS A 64 -11.80 5.52 -11.40
CA CYS A 64 -10.78 5.04 -12.33
C CYS A 64 -9.43 4.81 -11.64
N MET A 65 -9.17 5.48 -10.51
CA MET A 65 -7.95 5.29 -9.74
C MET A 65 -7.79 3.87 -9.22
N ARG A 66 -8.87 3.14 -9.00
CA ARG A 66 -8.83 1.80 -8.40
C ARG A 66 -7.97 0.79 -9.18
N ASP A 67 -7.92 0.92 -10.50
CA ASP A 67 -7.23 -0.01 -11.39
C ASP A 67 -5.81 0.43 -11.75
N LEU A 68 -5.35 1.55 -11.22
CA LEU A 68 -4.07 2.15 -11.58
C LEU A 68 -2.94 1.78 -10.62
N PHE A 69 -1.72 1.79 -11.14
CA PHE A 69 -0.49 1.59 -10.36
C PHE A 69 0.67 2.38 -10.99
N GLY A 70 1.78 2.48 -10.25
CA GLY A 70 3.00 3.10 -10.75
C GLY A 70 2.80 4.54 -11.24
N TYR A 71 3.46 4.87 -12.33
CA TYR A 71 3.42 6.22 -12.90
C TYR A 71 2.05 6.62 -13.43
N GLN A 72 1.23 5.67 -13.87
CA GLN A 72 -0.13 5.94 -14.31
C GLN A 72 -1.00 6.43 -13.15
N ALA A 73 -0.90 5.77 -12.00
CA ALA A 73 -1.58 6.20 -10.79
C ALA A 73 -1.12 7.59 -10.35
N LYS A 74 0.19 7.84 -10.37
CA LYS A 74 0.76 9.13 -10.01
C LYS A 74 0.31 10.24 -10.94
N ALA A 75 0.40 10.04 -12.25
CA ALA A 75 0.04 11.05 -13.25
C ALA A 75 -1.45 11.39 -13.20
N LYS A 76 -2.32 10.38 -13.26
CA LYS A 76 -3.76 10.56 -13.19
C LYS A 76 -4.20 11.13 -11.86
N GLY A 77 -3.66 10.61 -10.77
CA GLY A 77 -3.98 11.06 -9.42
C GLY A 77 -3.56 12.51 -9.18
N THR A 78 -2.40 12.91 -9.62
CA THR A 78 -1.92 14.30 -9.52
C THR A 78 -2.88 15.24 -10.26
N TYR A 79 -3.24 14.91 -11.49
CA TYR A 79 -4.17 15.69 -12.28
C TYR A 79 -5.54 15.82 -11.63
N LEU A 80 -6.15 14.69 -11.24
CA LEU A 80 -7.49 14.70 -10.65
C LEU A 80 -7.53 15.42 -9.30
N ARG A 81 -6.51 15.26 -8.47
CA ARG A 81 -6.43 15.96 -7.19
C ARG A 81 -6.26 17.47 -7.35
N GLU A 82 -5.58 17.92 -8.40
CA GLU A 82 -5.42 19.34 -8.71
C GLU A 82 -6.74 19.95 -9.20
N VAL A 83 -7.46 19.26 -10.07
CA VAL A 83 -8.72 19.75 -10.67
C VAL A 83 -9.91 19.56 -9.72
N TYR A 84 -9.93 18.47 -8.96
CA TYR A 84 -10.99 18.09 -8.04
C TYR A 84 -10.43 17.81 -6.65
N PRO A 85 -9.89 18.81 -5.94
CA PRO A 85 -9.33 18.59 -4.61
C PRO A 85 -10.41 18.12 -3.64
N GLY A 86 -10.11 17.05 -2.91
CA GLY A 86 -10.94 16.56 -1.83
C GLY A 86 -10.70 17.33 -0.53
N GLU A 87 -11.61 17.16 0.42
CA GLU A 87 -11.42 17.66 1.77
C GLU A 87 -10.34 16.85 2.49
N GLN A 88 -9.70 17.47 3.48
CA GLN A 88 -8.76 16.78 4.34
C GLN A 88 -9.49 15.72 5.18
N ILE A 89 -9.03 14.48 5.08
CA ILE A 89 -9.60 13.35 5.82
C ILE A 89 -8.81 13.21 7.13
N GLU A 90 -9.51 13.24 8.26
CA GLU A 90 -8.89 13.16 9.58
C GLU A 90 -8.07 11.88 9.78
N ASP A 91 -8.58 10.74 9.32
CA ASP A 91 -7.93 9.43 9.45
C ASP A 91 -7.10 9.02 8.22
N PHE A 92 -6.66 9.97 7.40
CA PHE A 92 -5.89 9.71 6.18
C PHE A 92 -4.64 8.86 6.44
N GLN A 93 -3.82 9.25 7.40
CA GLN A 93 -2.59 8.51 7.71
C GLN A 93 -2.88 7.09 8.19
N ASP A 94 -3.88 6.93 9.04
CA ASP A 94 -4.30 5.62 9.53
C ASP A 94 -4.74 4.70 8.40
N ARG A 95 -5.52 5.21 7.46
CA ARG A 95 -5.94 4.46 6.26
C ARG A 95 -4.77 4.00 5.41
N ILE A 96 -3.78 4.87 5.19
CA ILE A 96 -2.59 4.53 4.40
C ILE A 96 -1.69 3.54 5.14
N ILE A 97 -1.47 3.73 6.43
CA ILE A 97 -0.69 2.78 7.25
C ILE A 97 -1.32 1.39 7.20
N ARG A 98 -2.63 1.28 7.31
CA ARG A 98 -3.35 0.01 7.24
C ARG A 98 -3.26 -0.63 5.86
N ALA A 99 -3.29 0.15 4.79
CA ALA A 99 -3.10 -0.33 3.43
C ALA A 99 -1.69 -0.91 3.23
N ILE A 100 -0.67 -0.22 3.71
CA ILE A 100 0.72 -0.70 3.68
C ILE A 100 0.87 -1.96 4.53
N TRP A 101 0.27 -1.99 5.70
CA TRP A 101 0.28 -3.16 6.58
C TRP A 101 -0.38 -4.38 5.94
N TYR A 102 -1.54 -4.21 5.33
CA TYR A 102 -2.22 -5.26 4.59
C TYR A 102 -1.31 -5.88 3.53
N LYS A 103 -0.60 -5.04 2.78
CA LYS A 103 0.35 -5.46 1.76
C LYS A 103 1.53 -6.20 2.37
N ALA A 104 2.13 -5.66 3.43
CA ALA A 104 3.27 -6.28 4.11
C ALA A 104 2.95 -7.66 4.66
N GLN A 105 1.76 -7.86 5.22
CA GLN A 105 1.31 -9.17 5.73
C GLN A 105 1.27 -10.26 4.66
N ARG A 106 1.05 -9.91 3.40
CA ARG A 106 1.02 -10.86 2.28
C ARG A 106 2.40 -11.33 1.83
N HIS A 107 3.46 -10.67 2.30
CA HIS A 107 4.84 -10.92 1.94
C HIS A 107 5.69 -11.32 3.15
N THR A 108 5.08 -11.96 4.12
CA THR A 108 5.78 -12.43 5.33
C THR A 108 6.90 -13.40 5.02
N ASP A 109 6.79 -14.17 3.94
CA ASP A 109 7.84 -15.06 3.44
C ASP A 109 9.14 -14.31 3.07
N LEU A 110 9.05 -13.06 2.64
CA LEU A 110 10.21 -12.22 2.33
C LEU A 110 10.89 -11.65 3.57
N PHE A 111 10.17 -11.61 4.69
CA PHE A 111 10.68 -11.16 5.98
C PHE A 111 11.22 -12.32 6.84
N LEU A 112 10.69 -13.53 6.66
CA LEU A 112 10.95 -14.69 7.52
C LEU A 112 12.43 -15.09 7.63
N PRO A 113 13.28 -14.99 6.59
CA PRO A 113 14.70 -15.34 6.73
C PRO A 113 15.44 -14.50 7.78
N GLU A 114 14.96 -13.31 8.07
CA GLU A 114 15.51 -12.43 9.11
C GLU A 114 14.89 -12.71 10.49
N TYR A 115 13.68 -13.31 10.53
CA TYR A 115 12.94 -13.59 11.75
C TYR A 115 13.25 -14.96 12.38
N GLU A 116 13.77 -15.91 11.64
CA GLU A 116 14.14 -17.23 12.17
C GLU A 116 15.22 -17.18 13.27
N ASN A 117 15.89 -16.04 13.44
CA ASN A 117 16.91 -15.81 14.44
C ASN A 117 16.43 -15.11 15.73
N GLY A 118 15.14 -15.16 16.05
CA GLY A 118 14.65 -14.90 17.40
C GLY A 118 14.20 -13.46 17.69
N LEU A 119 13.57 -12.81 16.74
CA LEU A 119 12.73 -11.67 17.11
C LEU A 119 11.49 -12.17 17.84
N PRO A 120 11.05 -11.49 18.93
CA PRO A 120 9.84 -11.86 19.61
C PRO A 120 8.68 -11.87 18.60
N GLU A 121 7.79 -12.84 18.76
CA GLU A 121 6.51 -12.81 18.08
C GLU A 121 5.96 -11.40 18.28
N ALA A 122 5.98 -10.62 17.19
CA ALA A 122 5.28 -9.37 17.21
C ALA A 122 3.83 -9.76 17.47
N GLU A 123 3.33 -9.46 18.65
CA GLU A 123 1.90 -9.41 18.85
C GLU A 123 1.39 -8.49 17.77
N GLY A 124 0.82 -9.08 16.71
CA GLY A 124 0.27 -8.31 15.61
C GLY A 124 -0.63 -7.25 16.22
N PRO A 125 -0.68 -6.05 15.67
CA PRO A 125 -1.59 -5.03 16.16
C PRO A 125 -2.94 -5.69 16.32
N ALA A 126 -3.47 -5.63 17.52
CA ALA A 126 -4.70 -6.27 17.90
C ALA A 126 -5.73 -6.00 16.81
N ALA A 127 -6.18 -7.08 16.20
CA ALA A 127 -7.20 -7.12 15.19
C ALA A 127 -7.15 -5.95 14.20
N ALA A 128 -6.75 -6.24 13.00
CA ALA A 128 -7.14 -5.43 11.87
C ALA A 128 -8.52 -4.83 12.16
N GLY A 129 -8.64 -3.52 12.07
CA GLY A 129 -9.88 -2.85 12.38
C GLY A 129 -11.08 -3.51 11.70
N PRO A 130 -12.31 -3.24 12.12
CA PRO A 130 -13.51 -3.98 11.70
C PRO A 130 -13.79 -3.99 10.20
N TRP A 131 -13.02 -3.26 9.45
CA TRP A 131 -13.10 -3.14 7.98
C TRP A 131 -12.07 -3.97 7.22
N LEU A 132 -11.14 -4.65 7.89
CA LEU A 132 -10.31 -5.65 7.23
C LEU A 132 -11.05 -6.99 7.18
N PRO A 133 -10.99 -7.72 6.06
CA PRO A 133 -11.63 -9.01 5.97
C PRO A 133 -11.03 -9.93 7.05
N ASP A 134 -11.90 -10.64 7.72
CA ASP A 134 -11.51 -11.68 8.64
C ASP A 134 -10.68 -12.73 7.87
N ALA A 135 -9.40 -12.86 8.23
CA ALA A 135 -8.48 -13.78 7.57
C ALA A 135 -8.90 -15.26 7.66
N GLY A 136 -9.95 -15.56 8.42
CA GLY A 136 -10.48 -16.91 8.65
C GLY A 136 -11.68 -17.30 7.81
N ARG A 137 -12.31 -16.41 7.07
CA ARG A 137 -13.47 -16.74 6.24
C ARG A 137 -13.18 -16.47 4.78
N GLY A 138 -12.85 -17.54 4.08
CA GLY A 138 -12.49 -17.56 2.67
C GLY A 138 -13.58 -17.14 1.69
N ASN A 139 -14.17 -15.96 1.86
CA ASN A 139 -15.18 -15.40 0.97
C ASN A 139 -14.81 -14.02 0.41
N ALA A 140 -13.54 -13.62 0.47
CA ALA A 140 -13.10 -12.55 -0.38
C ALA A 140 -13.07 -13.07 -1.82
N GLN A 141 -14.15 -12.83 -2.55
CA GLN A 141 -14.13 -13.11 -3.98
C GLN A 141 -13.03 -12.29 -4.63
N PRO A 142 -12.16 -12.92 -5.42
CA PRO A 142 -11.15 -12.16 -6.14
C PRO A 142 -11.86 -11.17 -7.06
N PHE A 143 -11.31 -9.97 -7.13
CA PHE A 143 -11.78 -8.93 -8.03
C PHE A 143 -11.92 -9.51 -9.43
N ARG A 144 -13.13 -9.64 -9.95
CA ARG A 144 -13.36 -10.02 -11.34
C ARG A 144 -13.05 -8.80 -12.20
N ARG A 145 -11.97 -8.89 -12.96
CA ARG A 145 -11.72 -7.97 -14.05
C ARG A 145 -12.94 -7.96 -14.97
N ARG A 146 -13.48 -6.79 -15.19
CA ARG A 146 -14.39 -6.56 -16.31
C ARG A 146 -13.59 -6.32 -17.57
#